data_043faebf94e09fe47b70f4ae590663d0
#
_entry.id   043faebf94e09fe47b70f4ae590663d0
#
_cell.length_a   1.000
_cell.length_b   1.000
_cell.length_c   1.000
_cell.angle_alpha   90.00
_cell.angle_beta   90.00
_cell.angle_gamma   90.00
#
_symmetry.space_group_name_H-M   'P 1'
#
loop_
_entity.id
_entity.type
_entity.pdbx_description
1 polymer ?
#
loop_
_entity_poly.entity_id
_entity_poly.type
_entity_poly.pdbx_seq_one_letter_code
_entity_poly.pdbx_strand_id
1 'polypeptide(L)'
;MKFFNRFAVSLLASVLCASTLFAMPVDAKKTTKRRQPTQAELAAAAALQAAIDERYNKEIESNSWENWPAGPQVYAESAIVMEASTGTILYSKAIDEQHYPASITKIMTVLLALENCEMDEEVTFSHNAVYSIDYGSSSIARDEDEVLTVEECLYAIMLESANECANAIAEHISGSTEAFADLMNQRAAKLGCTNTHFVNPSG
;
A
#
# COMPACT_ATOMS: atom_id res chain seq x y z
N MET A 1 22.07 19.49 14.95
CA MET A 1 21.75 18.87 13.65
C MET A 1 22.70 17.78 13.17
N LYS A 2 23.98 17.75 13.55
CA LYS A 2 24.94 16.69 13.13
C LYS A 2 24.84 15.35 13.92
N PHE A 3 24.15 15.31 15.04
CA PHE A 3 24.00 14.10 15.88
C PHE A 3 22.87 13.16 15.42
N PHE A 4 21.84 13.70 14.76
CA PHE A 4 20.67 12.91 14.30
C PHE A 4 21.01 12.00 13.10
N ASN A 5 21.86 12.45 12.17
CA ASN A 5 22.24 11.67 10.98
C ASN A 5 23.05 10.39 11.29
N ARG A 6 23.81 10.37 12.38
CA ARG A 6 24.59 9.18 12.76
C ARG A 6 23.72 8.08 13.38
N PHE A 7 22.61 8.46 14.03
CA PHE A 7 21.65 7.51 14.61
C PHE A 7 20.75 6.85 13.54
N ALA A 8 20.35 7.59 12.51
CA ALA A 8 19.50 7.07 11.44
C ALA A 8 20.23 6.00 10.59
N VAL A 9 21.50 6.22 10.25
CA VAL A 9 22.30 5.23 9.50
C VAL A 9 22.56 3.97 10.33
N SER A 10 22.73 4.12 11.65
CA SER A 10 22.91 3.00 12.57
C SER A 10 21.60 2.19 12.76
N LEU A 11 20.43 2.85 12.69
CA LEU A 11 19.13 2.21 12.84
C LEU A 11 18.72 1.46 11.58
N LEU A 12 18.99 2.00 10.37
CA LEU A 12 18.72 1.30 9.11
C LEU A 12 19.57 0.03 8.94
N ALA A 13 20.85 0.09 9.34
CA ALA A 13 21.70 -1.10 9.35
C ALA A 13 21.22 -2.18 10.34
N SER A 14 20.54 -1.79 11.43
CA SER A 14 19.99 -2.72 12.40
C SER A 14 18.61 -3.30 11.97
N VAL A 15 17.80 -2.57 11.23
CA VAL A 15 16.50 -3.05 10.75
C VAL A 15 16.65 -4.08 9.61
N LEU A 16 17.62 -3.91 8.71
CA LEU A 16 17.94 -4.95 7.70
C LEU A 16 18.50 -6.25 8.31
N CYS A 17 19.06 -6.20 9.54
CA CYS A 17 19.53 -7.39 10.26
C CYS A 17 18.47 -8.04 11.18
N ALA A 18 17.38 -7.35 11.50
CA ALA A 18 16.38 -7.85 12.46
C ALA A 18 15.32 -8.78 11.82
N SER A 19 15.11 -8.70 10.51
CA SER A 19 14.12 -9.53 9.81
C SER A 19 14.55 -10.98 9.52
N THR A 20 15.79 -11.36 9.85
CA THR A 20 16.27 -12.74 9.68
C THR A 20 16.47 -13.53 10.99
N LEU A 21 15.98 -13.01 12.14
CA LEU A 21 16.30 -13.56 13.47
C LEU A 21 15.14 -14.28 14.17
N PHE A 22 14.04 -14.60 13.50
CA PHE A 22 12.99 -15.44 14.08
C PHE A 22 12.86 -16.76 13.32
N ALA A 23 13.69 -17.73 13.66
CA ALA A 23 13.46 -19.16 13.74
C ALA A 23 14.79 -19.92 13.64
N MET A 24 15.36 -20.31 14.78
CA MET A 24 16.05 -21.60 15.02
C MET A 24 16.68 -21.57 16.43
N PRO A 25 16.68 -22.66 17.22
CA PRO A 25 17.47 -22.72 18.43
C PRO A 25 18.94 -22.72 18.05
N VAL A 26 19.63 -21.65 18.36
CA VAL A 26 21.05 -21.46 18.06
C VAL A 26 21.87 -22.15 19.14
N ASP A 27 22.55 -23.19 18.75
CA ASP A 27 23.65 -23.77 19.51
C ASP A 27 24.77 -22.70 19.63
N ALA A 28 25.02 -22.23 20.84
CA ALA A 28 25.81 -21.04 21.13
C ALA A 28 27.31 -21.28 21.04
N LYS A 29 27.83 -21.61 19.85
CA LYS A 29 29.29 -21.67 19.61
C LYS A 29 29.73 -21.47 18.15
N LYS A 30 29.15 -20.52 17.39
CA LYS A 30 29.80 -19.99 16.20
C LYS A 30 29.65 -18.49 16.17
N THR A 31 30.67 -17.76 16.57
CA THR A 31 30.85 -16.33 16.28
C THR A 31 30.96 -16.16 14.77
N THR A 32 29.83 -15.96 14.08
CA THR A 32 29.84 -15.57 12.68
C THR A 32 30.47 -14.18 12.60
N LYS A 33 31.69 -14.11 12.04
CA LYS A 33 32.32 -12.83 11.69
C LYS A 33 31.34 -12.06 10.82
N ARG A 34 30.84 -10.94 11.31
CA ARG A 34 29.96 -10.03 10.57
C ARG A 34 30.69 -9.63 9.29
N ARG A 35 30.20 -10.10 8.14
CA ARG A 35 30.79 -9.77 6.83
C ARG A 35 30.72 -8.25 6.65
N GLN A 36 31.81 -7.61 6.28
CA GLN A 36 31.79 -6.19 5.91
C GLN A 36 30.98 -6.06 4.59
N PRO A 37 30.12 -5.03 4.49
CA PRO A 37 29.35 -4.79 3.28
C PRO A 37 30.29 -4.52 2.10
N THR A 38 29.90 -5.02 0.94
CA THR A 38 30.62 -4.76 -0.31
C THR A 38 30.45 -3.31 -0.76
N GLN A 39 31.31 -2.83 -1.65
CA GLN A 39 31.17 -1.51 -2.29
C GLN A 39 29.80 -1.34 -2.97
N ALA A 40 29.27 -2.40 -3.60
CA ALA A 40 27.96 -2.39 -4.25
C ALA A 40 26.83 -2.23 -3.23
N GLU A 41 26.90 -2.92 -2.08
CA GLU A 41 25.91 -2.80 -0.99
C GLU A 41 25.95 -1.40 -0.36
N LEU A 42 27.14 -0.82 -0.20
CA LEU A 42 27.30 0.55 0.29
C LEU A 42 26.74 1.60 -0.70
N ALA A 43 26.99 1.40 -2.00
CA ALA A 43 26.45 2.28 -3.04
C ALA A 43 24.92 2.18 -3.12
N ALA A 44 24.35 0.96 -3.02
CA ALA A 44 22.90 0.76 -2.99
C ALA A 44 22.25 1.41 -1.76
N ALA A 45 22.88 1.28 -0.59
CA ALA A 45 22.40 1.94 0.64
C ALA A 45 22.46 3.47 0.55
N ALA A 46 23.51 4.02 -0.06
CA ALA A 46 23.65 5.46 -0.29
C ALA A 46 22.59 5.98 -1.30
N ALA A 47 22.33 5.25 -2.36
CA ALA A 47 21.29 5.59 -3.33
C ALA A 47 19.87 5.56 -2.70
N LEU A 48 19.59 4.53 -1.88
CA LEU A 48 18.34 4.46 -1.13
C LEU A 48 18.18 5.64 -0.16
N GLN A 49 19.26 5.98 0.58
CA GLN A 49 19.21 7.12 1.49
C GLN A 49 18.98 8.44 0.74
N ALA A 50 19.62 8.63 -0.42
CA ALA A 50 19.42 9.82 -1.25
C ALA A 50 17.97 9.92 -1.73
N ALA A 51 17.35 8.82 -2.16
CA ALA A 51 15.94 8.80 -2.55
C ALA A 51 14.99 9.09 -1.38
N ILE A 52 15.30 8.60 -0.17
CA ILE A 52 14.55 8.92 1.05
C ILE A 52 14.66 10.41 1.39
N ASP A 53 15.88 10.98 1.30
CA ASP A 53 16.12 12.39 1.58
C ASP A 53 15.43 13.29 0.56
N GLU A 54 15.42 12.92 -0.71
CA GLU A 54 14.70 13.61 -1.77
C GLU A 54 13.18 13.66 -1.49
N ARG A 55 12.58 12.51 -1.17
CA ARG A 55 11.16 12.42 -0.81
C ARG A 55 10.83 13.25 0.43
N TYR A 56 11.68 13.16 1.46
CA TYR A 56 11.50 13.91 2.71
C TYR A 56 11.57 15.42 2.46
N ASN A 57 12.45 15.89 1.57
CA ASN A 57 12.66 17.31 1.30
C ASN A 57 11.74 17.89 0.21
N LYS A 58 10.83 17.10 -0.38
CA LYS A 58 9.82 17.65 -1.28
C LYS A 58 9.05 18.79 -0.60
N GLU A 59 8.70 19.78 -1.38
CA GLU A 59 7.93 20.94 -0.92
C GLU A 59 6.57 20.50 -0.37
N ILE A 60 6.15 21.16 0.70
CA ILE A 60 4.79 21.06 1.24
C ILE A 60 4.06 22.31 0.73
N GLU A 61 3.23 22.16 -0.30
CA GLU A 61 2.57 23.28 -0.98
C GLU A 61 1.71 24.08 0.01
N SER A 62 1.06 23.40 0.98
CA SER A 62 0.25 24.08 1.99
C SER A 62 1.03 25.01 2.91
N ASN A 63 2.37 24.89 2.99
CA ASN A 63 3.20 25.81 3.76
C ASN A 63 3.37 27.18 3.11
N SER A 64 3.04 27.30 1.82
CA SER A 64 3.03 28.58 1.08
C SER A 64 1.69 29.31 1.13
N TRP A 65 0.65 28.70 1.71
CA TRP A 65 -0.69 29.32 1.75
C TRP A 65 -0.77 30.44 2.76
N GLU A 66 -1.41 31.54 2.35
CA GLU A 66 -1.54 32.73 3.17
C GLU A 66 -2.36 32.43 4.45
N ASN A 67 -1.85 32.87 5.60
CA ASN A 67 -2.47 32.68 6.90
C ASN A 67 -2.66 31.20 7.31
N TRP A 68 -1.89 30.26 6.74
CA TRP A 68 -1.95 28.83 7.03
C TRP A 68 -0.76 28.37 7.88
N PRO A 69 -0.97 27.54 8.91
CA PRO A 69 0.11 27.05 9.75
C PRO A 69 1.00 26.06 8.94
N ALA A 70 2.32 26.17 9.11
CA ALA A 70 3.24 25.25 8.49
C ALA A 70 3.04 23.81 9.00
N GLY A 71 2.86 22.87 8.10
CA GLY A 71 2.76 21.44 8.38
C GLY A 71 4.13 20.78 8.59
N PRO A 72 4.18 19.61 9.28
CA PRO A 72 5.41 18.86 9.49
C PRO A 72 5.88 18.20 8.18
N GLN A 73 7.19 18.02 8.03
CA GLN A 73 7.72 17.17 6.98
C GLN A 73 7.42 15.70 7.25
N VAL A 74 7.00 14.99 6.19
CA VAL A 74 6.72 13.55 6.20
C VAL A 74 7.55 12.82 5.16
N TYR A 75 7.90 11.56 5.42
CA TYR A 75 8.67 10.70 4.49
C TYR A 75 7.88 10.19 3.30
N ALA A 76 6.55 10.35 3.33
CA ALA A 76 5.70 10.00 2.20
C ALA A 76 6.07 10.84 0.97
N GLU A 77 6.00 10.23 -0.21
CA GLU A 77 6.26 10.88 -1.49
C GLU A 77 5.18 11.91 -1.82
N SER A 78 3.92 11.56 -1.56
CA SER A 78 2.76 12.43 -1.57
C SER A 78 1.97 12.28 -0.27
N ALA A 79 1.33 13.33 0.18
CA ALA A 79 0.45 13.29 1.35
C ALA A 79 -0.62 14.37 1.29
N ILE A 80 -1.81 14.02 1.69
CA ILE A 80 -2.96 14.92 1.82
C ILE A 80 -3.65 14.72 3.17
N VAL A 81 -4.05 15.82 3.78
CA VAL A 81 -5.04 15.81 4.87
C VAL A 81 -6.20 16.69 4.45
N MET A 82 -7.41 16.19 4.59
CA MET A 82 -8.62 16.86 4.17
C MET A 82 -9.68 16.77 5.28
N GLU A 83 -10.39 17.85 5.49
CA GLU A 83 -11.57 17.86 6.35
C GLU A 83 -12.74 17.21 5.60
N ALA A 84 -13.31 16.13 6.15
CA ALA A 84 -14.22 15.24 5.44
C ALA A 84 -15.58 15.87 5.12
N SER A 85 -16.07 16.80 5.95
CA SER A 85 -17.40 17.38 5.77
C SER A 85 -17.43 18.51 4.72
N THR A 86 -16.32 19.22 4.55
CA THR A 86 -16.21 20.37 3.65
C THR A 86 -15.38 20.12 2.40
N GLY A 87 -14.54 19.07 2.42
CA GLY A 87 -13.54 18.82 1.38
C GLY A 87 -12.34 19.77 1.43
N THR A 88 -12.22 20.59 2.50
CA THR A 88 -11.13 21.54 2.64
C THR A 88 -9.80 20.80 2.83
N ILE A 89 -8.81 21.07 1.97
CA ILE A 89 -7.46 20.53 2.12
C ILE A 89 -6.74 21.29 3.23
N LEU A 90 -6.25 20.54 4.22
CA LEU A 90 -5.54 21.08 5.40
C LEU A 90 -4.03 20.93 5.28
N TYR A 91 -3.56 19.95 4.48
CA TYR A 91 -2.16 19.67 4.22
C TYR A 91 -2.03 19.12 2.81
N SER A 92 -1.05 19.61 2.06
CA SER A 92 -0.79 19.22 0.68
C SER A 92 0.72 19.06 0.48
N LYS A 93 1.11 17.87 0.01
CA LYS A 93 2.47 17.55 -0.43
C LYS A 93 2.38 16.68 -1.67
N ALA A 94 2.77 17.20 -2.84
CA ALA A 94 2.79 16.51 -4.13
C ALA A 94 1.47 15.75 -4.46
N ILE A 95 0.31 16.36 -4.13
CA ILE A 95 -1.00 15.67 -4.21
C ILE A 95 -1.48 15.45 -5.65
N ASP A 96 -0.93 16.17 -6.63
CA ASP A 96 -1.26 16.05 -8.05
C ASP A 96 -0.29 15.12 -8.81
N GLU A 97 0.73 14.58 -8.14
CA GLU A 97 1.65 13.64 -8.76
C GLU A 97 1.01 12.25 -8.91
N GLN A 98 1.28 11.59 -10.04
CA GLN A 98 0.84 10.22 -10.28
C GLN A 98 1.75 9.23 -9.56
N HIS A 99 1.15 8.29 -8.84
CA HIS A 99 1.82 7.23 -8.12
C HIS A 99 1.15 5.88 -8.36
N TYR A 100 1.88 4.81 -8.15
CA TYR A 100 1.33 3.47 -8.01
C TYR A 100 0.80 3.32 -6.57
N PRO A 101 -0.53 3.28 -6.36
CA PRO A 101 -1.12 3.33 -5.02
C PRO A 101 -0.99 2.01 -4.26
N ALA A 102 -0.58 0.92 -4.92
CA ALA A 102 -0.56 -0.43 -4.34
C ALA A 102 -1.92 -0.72 -3.65
N SER A 103 -1.92 -1.29 -2.46
CA SER A 103 -3.15 -1.70 -1.77
C SER A 103 -4.13 -0.57 -1.41
N ILE A 104 -3.77 0.70 -1.57
CA ILE A 104 -4.74 1.81 -1.48
C ILE A 104 -5.82 1.68 -2.56
N THR A 105 -5.53 1.02 -3.69
CA THR A 105 -6.49 0.62 -4.74
C THR A 105 -7.74 -0.04 -4.17
N LYS A 106 -7.61 -0.84 -3.12
CA LYS A 106 -8.70 -1.58 -2.48
C LYS A 106 -9.80 -0.70 -1.87
N ILE A 107 -9.53 0.58 -1.64
CA ILE A 107 -10.56 1.56 -1.25
C ILE A 107 -11.63 1.66 -2.35
N MET A 108 -11.23 1.71 -3.62
CA MET A 108 -12.17 1.74 -4.74
C MET A 108 -12.91 0.39 -4.88
N THR A 109 -12.23 -0.73 -4.65
CA THR A 109 -12.84 -2.06 -4.68
C THR A 109 -13.92 -2.21 -3.61
N VAL A 110 -13.63 -1.79 -2.38
CA VAL A 110 -14.61 -1.80 -1.28
C VAL A 110 -15.76 -0.84 -1.55
N LEU A 111 -15.49 0.36 -2.07
CA LEU A 111 -16.53 1.32 -2.44
C LEU A 111 -17.51 0.72 -3.44
N LEU A 112 -16.99 0.06 -4.49
CA LEU A 112 -17.83 -0.57 -5.51
C LEU A 112 -18.60 -1.77 -4.96
N ALA A 113 -18.03 -2.55 -4.05
CA ALA A 113 -18.76 -3.63 -3.39
C ALA A 113 -19.92 -3.09 -2.55
N LEU A 114 -19.70 -2.04 -1.77
CA LEU A 114 -20.75 -1.37 -0.99
C LEU A 114 -21.85 -0.72 -1.86
N GLU A 115 -21.55 -0.37 -3.10
CA GLU A 115 -22.49 0.22 -4.05
C GLU A 115 -23.29 -0.82 -4.85
N ASN A 116 -22.82 -2.08 -4.93
CA ASN A 116 -23.36 -3.08 -5.86
C ASN A 116 -23.80 -4.40 -5.21
N CYS A 117 -23.47 -4.65 -3.92
CA CYS A 117 -23.78 -5.91 -3.25
C CYS A 117 -24.49 -5.68 -1.92
N GLU A 118 -25.29 -6.67 -1.51
CA GLU A 118 -25.72 -6.79 -0.12
C GLU A 118 -24.63 -7.51 0.70
N MET A 119 -24.55 -7.20 2.00
CA MET A 119 -23.46 -7.70 2.85
C MET A 119 -23.50 -9.21 3.10
N ASP A 120 -24.66 -9.83 3.02
CA ASP A 120 -24.89 -11.25 3.23
C ASP A 120 -24.86 -12.10 1.94
N GLU A 121 -24.58 -11.48 0.78
CA GLU A 121 -24.37 -12.25 -0.45
C GLU A 121 -23.15 -13.17 -0.34
N GLU A 122 -23.28 -14.38 -0.88
CA GLU A 122 -22.22 -15.39 -0.91
C GLU A 122 -21.28 -15.17 -2.11
N VAL A 123 -19.99 -15.04 -1.83
CA VAL A 123 -18.91 -14.91 -2.80
C VAL A 123 -18.13 -16.22 -2.85
N THR A 124 -18.19 -16.90 -4.01
CA THR A 124 -17.41 -18.12 -4.24
C THR A 124 -16.04 -17.76 -4.82
N PHE A 125 -14.99 -18.35 -4.26
CA PHE A 125 -13.61 -18.12 -4.71
C PHE A 125 -13.31 -18.97 -5.94
N SER A 126 -13.10 -18.35 -7.07
CA SER A 126 -12.66 -19.03 -8.29
C SER A 126 -11.19 -19.42 -8.23
N HIS A 127 -10.78 -20.34 -9.10
CA HIS A 127 -9.37 -20.66 -9.33
C HIS A 127 -8.55 -19.39 -9.61
N ASN A 128 -9.06 -18.49 -10.46
CA ASN A 128 -8.37 -17.25 -10.81
C ASN A 128 -8.26 -16.32 -9.60
N ALA A 129 -9.33 -16.13 -8.83
CA ALA A 129 -9.30 -15.27 -7.64
C ALA A 129 -8.20 -15.69 -6.66
N VAL A 130 -8.00 -16.98 -6.47
CA VAL A 130 -7.06 -17.55 -5.49
C VAL A 130 -5.63 -17.61 -6.03
N TYR A 131 -5.44 -18.14 -7.23
CA TYR A 131 -4.10 -18.51 -7.73
C TYR A 131 -3.47 -17.49 -8.70
N SER A 132 -4.17 -16.41 -9.05
CA SER A 132 -3.59 -15.32 -9.85
C SER A 132 -2.80 -14.31 -9.02
N ILE A 133 -2.86 -14.39 -7.68
CA ILE A 133 -2.13 -13.47 -6.81
C ILE A 133 -0.63 -13.80 -6.77
N ASP A 134 0.21 -12.78 -6.68
CA ASP A 134 1.66 -12.97 -6.63
C ASP A 134 2.10 -13.67 -5.33
N TYR A 135 3.10 -14.56 -5.46
CA TYR A 135 3.67 -15.24 -4.30
C TYR A 135 4.22 -14.24 -3.27
N GLY A 136 3.78 -14.38 -2.03
CA GLY A 136 4.18 -13.50 -0.92
C GLY A 136 3.39 -12.20 -0.83
N SER A 137 2.37 -12.00 -1.67
CA SER A 137 1.42 -10.90 -1.53
C SER A 137 0.45 -11.15 -0.35
N SER A 138 -0.25 -10.08 0.08
CA SER A 138 -1.19 -10.16 1.20
C SER A 138 -2.39 -11.06 0.87
N SER A 139 -2.66 -12.03 1.75
CA SER A 139 -3.67 -13.06 1.59
C SER A 139 -4.13 -13.59 2.93
N ILE A 140 -5.38 -14.05 3.04
CA ILE A 140 -5.90 -14.83 4.17
C ILE A 140 -5.94 -16.34 3.86
N ALA A 141 -5.27 -16.76 2.79
CA ALA A 141 -5.08 -18.15 2.36
C ALA A 141 -6.41 -18.90 2.13
N ARG A 142 -7.25 -18.35 1.26
CA ARG A 142 -8.46 -19.05 0.79
C ARG A 142 -8.13 -20.06 -0.29
N ASP A 143 -8.93 -21.12 -0.37
CA ASP A 143 -8.85 -22.12 -1.43
C ASP A 143 -9.98 -21.94 -2.45
N GLU A 144 -9.80 -22.53 -3.64
CA GLU A 144 -10.81 -22.60 -4.68
C GLU A 144 -12.10 -23.26 -4.16
N ASP A 145 -13.25 -22.80 -4.60
CA ASP A 145 -14.59 -23.23 -4.19
C ASP A 145 -14.98 -22.89 -2.72
N GLU A 146 -14.10 -22.26 -1.94
CA GLU A 146 -14.52 -21.71 -0.66
C GLU A 146 -15.51 -20.56 -0.85
N VAL A 147 -16.34 -20.33 0.15
CA VAL A 147 -17.39 -19.30 0.13
C VAL A 147 -17.24 -18.44 1.38
N LEU A 148 -17.24 -17.13 1.17
CA LEU A 148 -17.37 -16.11 2.23
C LEU A 148 -18.53 -15.18 1.86
N THR A 149 -19.07 -14.48 2.87
CA THR A 149 -19.99 -13.39 2.59
C THR A 149 -19.23 -12.16 2.05
N VAL A 150 -19.93 -11.26 1.37
CA VAL A 150 -19.39 -9.96 0.96
C VAL A 150 -18.79 -9.25 2.19
N GLU A 151 -19.50 -9.21 3.32
CA GLU A 151 -19.01 -8.58 4.55
C GLU A 151 -17.67 -9.16 5.01
N GLU A 152 -17.53 -10.49 5.06
CA GLU A 152 -16.30 -11.17 5.43
C GLU A 152 -15.16 -10.86 4.45
N CYS A 153 -15.44 -10.84 3.14
CA CYS A 153 -14.47 -10.42 2.13
C CYS A 153 -14.01 -8.98 2.33
N LEU A 154 -14.93 -8.04 2.62
CA LEU A 154 -14.57 -6.64 2.86
C LEU A 154 -13.72 -6.47 4.12
N TYR A 155 -14.01 -7.20 5.20
CA TYR A 155 -13.14 -7.22 6.38
C TYR A 155 -11.75 -7.77 6.05
N ALA A 156 -11.65 -8.86 5.30
CA ALA A 156 -10.37 -9.43 4.86
C ALA A 156 -9.57 -8.45 3.98
N ILE A 157 -10.24 -7.77 3.05
CA ILE A 157 -9.63 -6.74 2.19
C ILE A 157 -9.08 -5.58 3.03
N MET A 158 -9.85 -5.07 3.99
CA MET A 158 -9.49 -3.86 4.72
C MET A 158 -8.53 -4.10 5.88
N LEU A 159 -8.57 -5.27 6.55
CA LEU A 159 -7.74 -5.56 7.71
C LEU A 159 -6.45 -6.29 7.35
N GLU A 160 -6.52 -7.26 6.41
CA GLU A 160 -5.38 -8.10 6.01
C GLU A 160 -4.88 -7.77 4.60
N SER A 161 -5.56 -6.84 3.91
CA SER A 161 -5.24 -6.48 2.52
C SER A 161 -5.32 -7.67 1.55
N ALA A 162 -6.23 -8.64 1.82
CA ALA A 162 -6.34 -9.91 1.11
C ALA A 162 -6.61 -9.68 -0.40
N ASN A 163 -5.67 -10.11 -1.24
CA ASN A 163 -5.74 -9.91 -2.68
C ASN A 163 -6.74 -10.86 -3.34
N GLU A 164 -6.80 -12.12 -2.90
CA GLU A 164 -7.76 -13.10 -3.37
C GLU A 164 -9.20 -12.68 -3.09
N CYS A 165 -9.46 -12.04 -1.95
CA CYS A 165 -10.79 -11.51 -1.63
C CYS A 165 -11.15 -10.33 -2.55
N ALA A 166 -10.18 -9.46 -2.90
CA ALA A 166 -10.41 -8.37 -3.84
C ALA A 166 -10.72 -8.91 -5.25
N ASN A 167 -10.02 -9.97 -5.69
CA ASN A 167 -10.30 -10.63 -6.96
C ASN A 167 -11.68 -11.31 -6.94
N ALA A 168 -12.01 -12.04 -5.88
CA ALA A 168 -13.32 -12.72 -5.75
C ALA A 168 -14.49 -11.73 -5.77
N ILE A 169 -14.39 -10.61 -5.06
CA ILE A 169 -15.39 -9.52 -5.11
C ILE A 169 -15.48 -8.93 -6.52
N ALA A 170 -14.36 -8.73 -7.20
CA ALA A 170 -14.35 -8.20 -8.56
C ALA A 170 -15.06 -9.16 -9.55
N GLU A 171 -14.78 -10.45 -9.45
CA GLU A 171 -15.45 -11.47 -10.27
C GLU A 171 -16.93 -11.60 -9.92
N HIS A 172 -17.30 -11.53 -8.65
CA HIS A 172 -18.69 -11.57 -8.19
C HIS A 172 -19.53 -10.44 -8.81
N ILE A 173 -18.98 -9.21 -8.83
CA ILE A 173 -19.70 -8.02 -9.33
C ILE A 173 -19.70 -7.94 -10.85
N SER A 174 -18.60 -8.26 -11.52
CA SER A 174 -18.37 -7.93 -12.92
C SER A 174 -18.06 -9.15 -13.80
N GLY A 175 -17.95 -10.34 -13.23
CA GLY A 175 -17.63 -11.58 -13.92
C GLY A 175 -16.14 -11.79 -14.23
N SER A 176 -15.31 -10.74 -14.14
CA SER A 176 -13.84 -10.85 -14.22
C SER A 176 -13.15 -9.64 -13.58
N THR A 177 -11.87 -9.78 -13.27
CA THR A 177 -11.02 -8.70 -12.72
C THR A 177 -10.85 -7.57 -13.73
N GLU A 178 -10.79 -7.86 -15.04
CA GLU A 178 -10.66 -6.87 -16.10
C GLU A 178 -11.94 -6.04 -16.24
N ALA A 179 -13.11 -6.70 -16.28
CA ALA A 179 -14.40 -6.00 -16.33
C ALA A 179 -14.63 -5.14 -15.08
N PHE A 180 -14.14 -5.61 -13.93
CA PHE A 180 -14.18 -4.82 -12.71
C PHE A 180 -13.24 -3.61 -12.76
N ALA A 181 -12.03 -3.73 -13.33
CA ALA A 181 -11.14 -2.59 -13.55
C ALA A 181 -11.78 -1.53 -14.44
N ASP A 182 -12.53 -1.93 -15.47
CA ASP A 182 -13.32 -1.00 -16.28
C ASP A 182 -14.39 -0.28 -15.45
N LEU A 183 -15.07 -1.00 -14.55
CA LEU A 183 -16.04 -0.40 -13.62
C LEU A 183 -15.37 0.58 -12.65
N MET A 184 -14.20 0.24 -12.12
CA MET A 184 -13.39 1.14 -11.27
C MET A 184 -13.05 2.44 -12.01
N ASN A 185 -12.62 2.34 -13.27
CA ASN A 185 -12.28 3.51 -14.09
C ASN A 185 -13.52 4.37 -14.40
N GLN A 186 -14.67 3.75 -14.68
CA GLN A 186 -15.93 4.49 -14.85
C GLN A 186 -16.33 5.21 -13.55
N ARG A 187 -16.14 4.56 -12.39
CA ARG A 187 -16.47 5.16 -11.10
C ARG A 187 -15.51 6.31 -10.77
N ALA A 188 -14.20 6.14 -11.03
CA ALA A 188 -13.21 7.20 -10.88
C ALA A 188 -13.57 8.44 -11.71
N ALA A 189 -13.95 8.25 -12.97
CA ALA A 189 -14.38 9.34 -13.84
C ALA A 189 -15.63 10.06 -13.30
N LYS A 190 -16.61 9.33 -12.78
CA LYS A 190 -17.82 9.91 -12.14
C LYS A 190 -17.49 10.69 -10.87
N LEU A 191 -16.42 10.32 -10.15
CA LEU A 191 -15.91 11.04 -8.98
C LEU A 191 -15.07 12.28 -9.36
N GLY A 192 -14.79 12.49 -10.65
CA GLY A 192 -13.97 13.60 -11.13
C GLY A 192 -12.47 13.33 -11.11
N CYS A 193 -12.04 12.08 -10.94
CA CYS A 193 -10.64 11.68 -10.99
C CYS A 193 -10.15 11.63 -12.45
N THR A 194 -9.54 12.69 -12.94
CA THR A 194 -9.18 12.85 -14.36
C THR A 194 -7.87 12.16 -14.74
N ASN A 195 -6.99 11.86 -13.78
CA ASN A 195 -5.66 11.27 -13.97
C ASN A 195 -5.49 9.91 -13.27
N THR A 196 -6.60 9.25 -12.96
CA THR A 196 -6.62 7.95 -12.28
C THR A 196 -6.92 6.84 -13.28
N HIS A 197 -6.16 5.75 -13.22
CA HIS A 197 -6.40 4.57 -14.05
C HIS A 197 -6.13 3.29 -13.24
N PHE A 198 -7.14 2.45 -13.13
CA PHE A 198 -7.08 1.14 -12.47
C PHE A 198 -6.91 0.04 -13.50
N VAL A 199 -6.09 -0.97 -13.20
CA VAL A 199 -5.86 -2.15 -14.04
C VAL A 199 -6.23 -3.47 -13.36
N ASN A 200 -6.44 -3.44 -12.05
CA ASN A 200 -6.81 -4.60 -11.23
C ASN A 200 -7.51 -4.15 -9.94
N PRO A 201 -8.16 -5.07 -9.19
CA PRO A 201 -8.87 -4.73 -7.95
C PRO A 201 -7.99 -4.61 -6.71
N SER A 202 -6.73 -4.98 -6.77
CA SER A 202 -5.86 -5.12 -5.58
C SER A 202 -4.70 -4.12 -5.50
N GLY A 203 -4.27 -3.56 -6.62
CA GLY A 203 -3.18 -2.59 -6.75
C GLY A 203 -1.84 -3.15 -7.20
#